data_18bb805c59b6c7ba7cea13a66f1537fa
#
_entry.id   18bb805c59b6c7ba7cea13a66f1537fa
#
_cell.length_a   1.000
_cell.length_b   1.000
_cell.length_c   1.000
_cell.angle_alpha   90.00
_cell.angle_beta   90.00
_cell.angle_gamma   90.00
#
_symmetry.space_group_name_H-M   'P 1'
#
loop_
_entity.id
_entity.type
_entity.pdbx_description
1 polymer ?
#
loop_
_entity_poly.entity_id
_entity_poly.type
_entity_poly.pdbx_seq_one_letter_code
_entity_poly.pdbx_strand_id
1 'polypeptide(L)'
;MSGMYGMNIKMAIYGESHGASIGLVIDGIPPGLKLDLEAIEKEMARRAPGKNQLSTQRKESDSFAIQSGFFEGYTTGTPLCVVIKNGDQHSKDYSILKDKMRPGHADYAGFVRYQGFNDYRGGGHFSGRLTAPLVFIGAVAKQALAQEGMLVGAHILQIADIKEENFNPLGIEDKTVAELAAKEFAVLDDAIGEKMQARILEAKADLNSVGGVIEAMVTHVPAGLGAPYFDSVESRLSHALFSVPAVKGLEFGDGFGISAMTGAEANDALHYEDGKVVADTNHNGGITGGITNGMPVTFRVAIKPTPSISREQKTVSLVEQCDTTLTIVGRHDPCIVQRAVPVIEAVTAWTMWDLLIEAKKWK
;
A
#
# COMPACT_ATOMS: atom_id res chain seq x y z
N MET A 1 -5.98 -12.61 -15.63
CA MET A 1 -4.55 -12.72 -15.26
C MET A 1 -4.25 -11.64 -14.24
N SER A 2 -3.49 -11.97 -13.20
CA SER A 2 -3.40 -11.18 -11.96
C SER A 2 -2.27 -10.15 -11.90
N GLY A 3 -1.40 -10.07 -12.88
CA GLY A 3 -0.29 -9.12 -12.93
C GLY A 3 -0.59 -7.80 -13.65
N MET A 4 -1.82 -7.61 -14.10
CA MET A 4 -2.24 -6.41 -14.84
C MET A 4 -3.48 -5.81 -14.19
N TYR A 5 -3.49 -4.49 -14.03
CA TYR A 5 -4.62 -3.74 -13.48
C TYR A 5 -4.64 -2.29 -14.00
N GLY A 6 -5.80 -1.61 -13.88
CA GLY A 6 -6.05 -0.23 -14.26
C GLY A 6 -7.05 -0.11 -15.40
N MET A 7 -7.76 1.01 -15.46
CA MET A 7 -8.74 1.31 -16.51
C MET A 7 -8.17 2.25 -17.57
N ASN A 8 -7.73 3.41 -17.14
CA ASN A 8 -7.12 4.45 -17.98
C ASN A 8 -5.58 4.36 -17.92
N ILE A 9 -5.06 4.24 -16.69
CA ILE A 9 -3.62 4.00 -16.45
C ILE A 9 -3.48 2.51 -16.12
N LYS A 10 -3.08 1.74 -17.12
CA LYS A 10 -2.90 0.29 -17.01
C LYS A 10 -1.46 -0.03 -16.64
N MET A 11 -1.26 -0.96 -15.72
CA MET A 11 0.08 -1.45 -15.41
C MET A 11 0.16 -2.97 -15.47
N ALA A 12 1.34 -3.46 -15.81
CA ALA A 12 1.74 -4.85 -15.67
C ALA A 12 2.96 -4.91 -14.74
N ILE A 13 2.84 -5.63 -13.61
CA ILE A 13 3.94 -5.90 -12.68
C ILE A 13 4.58 -7.22 -13.05
N TYR A 14 5.92 -7.26 -13.06
CA TYR A 14 6.68 -8.47 -13.35
C TYR A 14 7.79 -8.71 -12.33
N GLY A 15 8.30 -9.93 -12.32
CA GLY A 15 9.46 -10.37 -11.56
C GLY A 15 9.12 -11.11 -10.27
N GLU A 16 10.16 -11.59 -9.62
CA GLU A 16 10.12 -12.34 -8.36
C GLU A 16 11.20 -11.84 -7.40
N SER A 17 10.98 -12.07 -6.10
CA SER A 17 11.86 -11.57 -5.04
C SER A 17 13.34 -11.96 -5.23
N HIS A 18 13.60 -13.15 -5.80
CA HIS A 18 14.94 -13.70 -6.04
C HIS A 18 15.24 -13.87 -7.53
N GLY A 19 14.42 -13.26 -8.41
CA GLY A 19 14.73 -13.07 -9.82
C GLY A 19 15.80 -11.99 -10.04
N ALA A 20 16.24 -11.80 -11.26
CA ALA A 20 17.24 -10.77 -11.62
C ALA A 20 16.75 -9.35 -11.34
N SER A 21 15.47 -9.09 -11.55
CA SER A 21 14.81 -7.80 -11.34
C SER A 21 13.32 -7.97 -11.08
N ILE A 22 12.73 -6.91 -10.56
CA ILE A 22 11.28 -6.67 -10.55
C ILE A 22 11.03 -5.36 -11.29
N GLY A 23 9.80 -5.09 -11.68
CA GLY A 23 9.46 -3.82 -12.32
C GLY A 23 8.03 -3.77 -12.78
N LEU A 24 7.75 -2.77 -13.60
CA LEU A 24 6.43 -2.58 -14.19
C LEU A 24 6.52 -1.94 -15.58
N VAL A 25 5.49 -2.18 -16.36
CA VAL A 25 5.18 -1.42 -17.59
C VAL A 25 3.84 -0.75 -17.36
N ILE A 26 3.80 0.56 -17.62
CA ILE A 26 2.61 1.40 -17.44
C ILE A 26 2.22 1.98 -18.79
N ASP A 27 0.96 1.85 -19.14
CA ASP A 27 0.37 2.46 -20.34
C ASP A 27 -0.77 3.40 -19.95
N GLY A 28 -1.00 4.45 -20.75
CA GLY A 28 -2.05 5.44 -20.52
C GLY A 28 -1.63 6.68 -19.69
N ILE A 29 -0.35 6.82 -19.36
CA ILE A 29 0.14 8.07 -18.77
C ILE A 29 0.10 9.17 -19.84
N PRO A 30 -0.54 10.33 -19.57
CA PRO A 30 -0.54 11.46 -20.52
C PRO A 30 0.87 11.93 -20.88
N PRO A 31 1.13 12.36 -22.13
CA PRO A 31 2.39 13.00 -22.48
C PRO A 31 2.54 14.36 -21.80
N GLY A 32 3.78 14.78 -21.56
CA GLY A 32 4.11 16.10 -21.04
C GLY A 32 4.00 16.27 -19.52
N LEU A 33 3.78 15.19 -18.75
CA LEU A 33 3.89 15.25 -17.30
C LEU A 33 5.38 15.35 -16.94
N LYS A 34 5.76 16.47 -16.30
CA LYS A 34 7.12 16.66 -15.78
C LYS A 34 7.31 15.78 -14.55
N LEU A 35 8.36 14.96 -14.54
CA LEU A 35 8.68 14.10 -13.41
C LEU A 35 9.85 14.67 -12.60
N ASP A 36 9.62 14.85 -11.31
CA ASP A 36 10.68 15.05 -10.32
C ASP A 36 11.19 13.68 -9.86
N LEU A 37 12.34 13.27 -10.42
CA LEU A 37 12.93 11.98 -10.14
C LEU A 37 13.47 11.90 -8.70
N GLU A 38 13.95 13.01 -8.12
CA GLU A 38 14.40 13.03 -6.71
C GLU A 38 13.23 12.79 -5.74
N ALA A 39 12.05 13.35 -6.03
CA ALA A 39 10.84 13.08 -5.27
C ALA A 39 10.43 11.59 -5.37
N ILE A 40 10.55 10.98 -6.57
CA ILE A 40 10.32 9.55 -6.76
C ILE A 40 11.32 8.72 -5.94
N GLU A 41 12.61 9.05 -5.99
CA GLU A 41 13.65 8.38 -5.20
C GLU A 41 13.37 8.44 -3.69
N LYS A 42 12.90 9.58 -3.19
CA LYS A 42 12.49 9.75 -1.79
C LYS A 42 11.34 8.80 -1.41
N GLU A 43 10.29 8.71 -2.25
CA GLU A 43 9.18 7.78 -2.01
C GLU A 43 9.66 6.31 -2.03
N MET A 44 10.49 5.94 -3.01
CA MET A 44 11.10 4.60 -3.07
C MET A 44 11.94 4.32 -1.83
N ALA A 45 12.71 5.30 -1.36
CA ALA A 45 13.50 5.19 -0.15
C ALA A 45 12.62 5.00 1.10
N ARG A 46 11.45 5.63 1.23
CA ARG A 46 10.50 5.42 2.35
C ARG A 46 10.12 3.95 2.49
N ARG A 47 9.89 3.26 1.39
CA ARG A 47 9.54 1.84 1.38
C ARG A 47 10.73 0.91 1.62
N ALA A 48 11.94 1.29 1.21
CA ALA A 48 13.13 0.43 1.22
C ALA A 48 13.42 -0.17 2.61
N PRO A 49 13.89 -1.44 2.68
CA PRO A 49 14.21 -2.10 3.95
C PRO A 49 15.57 -1.65 4.53
N GLY A 50 15.84 -2.04 5.77
CA GLY A 50 17.19 -1.94 6.37
C GLY A 50 17.56 -0.58 6.94
N LYS A 51 16.59 0.28 7.26
CA LYS A 51 16.81 1.62 7.80
C LYS A 51 17.04 1.66 9.31
N ASN A 52 16.31 0.82 10.05
CA ASN A 52 16.31 0.83 11.51
C ASN A 52 16.16 -0.56 12.12
N GLN A 53 16.19 -0.64 13.44
CA GLN A 53 16.07 -1.91 14.19
C GLN A 53 14.66 -2.53 14.13
N LEU A 54 13.66 -1.78 13.69
CA LEU A 54 12.26 -2.19 13.57
C LEU A 54 11.98 -2.94 12.27
N SER A 55 12.92 -2.94 11.33
CA SER A 55 12.79 -3.60 10.02
C SER A 55 13.81 -4.72 9.83
N THR A 56 13.63 -5.49 8.76
CA THR A 56 14.61 -6.51 8.34
C THR A 56 15.99 -5.91 8.10
N GLN A 57 17.05 -6.69 8.36
CA GLN A 57 18.42 -6.31 8.06
C GLN A 57 18.79 -6.44 6.56
N ARG A 58 17.86 -6.84 5.72
CA ARG A 58 18.05 -6.87 4.27
C ARG A 58 18.29 -5.45 3.75
N LYS A 59 19.29 -5.27 2.90
CA LYS A 59 19.63 -3.96 2.31
C LYS A 59 19.31 -3.95 0.82
N GLU A 60 18.27 -3.21 0.45
CA GLU A 60 17.86 -2.97 -0.93
C GLU A 60 17.63 -1.47 -1.10
N SER A 61 18.29 -0.84 -2.04
CA SER A 61 18.17 0.61 -2.28
C SER A 61 16.88 0.99 -2.99
N ASP A 62 16.20 0.01 -3.61
CA ASP A 62 15.05 0.22 -4.52
C ASP A 62 15.36 1.20 -5.67
N SER A 63 16.63 1.34 -6.03
CA SER A 63 17.03 2.15 -7.19
C SER A 63 16.38 1.61 -8.46
N PHE A 64 15.89 2.51 -9.28
CA PHE A 64 15.16 2.18 -10.50
C PHE A 64 15.88 2.71 -11.75
N ALA A 65 15.56 2.11 -12.89
CA ALA A 65 15.98 2.59 -14.20
C ALA A 65 14.76 2.66 -15.13
N ILE A 66 14.51 3.84 -15.69
CA ILE A 66 13.46 4.03 -16.69
C ILE A 66 14.03 3.60 -18.04
N GLN A 67 13.33 2.69 -18.72
CA GLN A 67 13.76 2.11 -20.01
C GLN A 67 13.06 2.76 -21.21
N SER A 68 11.85 3.27 -21.03
CA SER A 68 11.04 3.93 -22.07
C SER A 68 9.96 4.81 -21.45
N GLY A 69 9.28 5.60 -22.25
CA GLY A 69 8.15 6.45 -21.84
C GLY A 69 8.54 7.75 -21.14
N PHE A 70 9.83 8.08 -21.11
CA PHE A 70 10.37 9.29 -20.47
C PHE A 70 11.51 9.88 -21.30
N PHE A 71 11.46 11.20 -21.55
CA PHE A 71 12.47 11.91 -22.32
C PHE A 71 12.57 13.37 -21.86
N GLU A 72 13.79 13.88 -21.68
CA GLU A 72 14.08 15.27 -21.26
C GLU A 72 13.27 15.77 -20.06
N GLY A 73 13.03 14.91 -19.08
CA GLY A 73 12.29 15.27 -17.85
C GLY A 73 10.78 15.08 -17.94
N TYR A 74 10.23 14.61 -19.07
CA TYR A 74 8.80 14.52 -19.30
C TYR A 74 8.38 13.11 -19.74
N THR A 75 7.13 12.74 -19.42
CA THR A 75 6.49 11.56 -19.98
C THR A 75 6.20 11.76 -21.47
N THR A 76 6.39 10.71 -22.28
CA THR A 76 6.19 10.78 -23.73
C THR A 76 4.81 10.37 -24.20
N GLY A 77 3.97 9.79 -23.31
CA GLY A 77 2.69 9.19 -23.67
C GLY A 77 2.80 7.77 -24.24
N THR A 78 4.04 7.27 -24.46
CA THR A 78 4.27 5.85 -24.79
C THR A 78 4.45 5.04 -23.50
N PRO A 79 4.40 3.69 -23.54
CA PRO A 79 4.52 2.89 -22.32
C PRO A 79 5.77 3.22 -21.52
N LEU A 80 5.57 3.55 -20.24
CA LEU A 80 6.63 3.81 -19.26
C LEU A 80 7.10 2.48 -18.68
N CYS A 81 8.32 2.07 -19.00
CA CYS A 81 8.91 0.83 -18.50
C CYS A 81 9.97 1.12 -17.43
N VAL A 82 9.85 0.45 -16.30
CA VAL A 82 10.76 0.64 -15.15
C VAL A 82 11.29 -0.69 -14.66
N VAL A 83 12.59 -0.75 -14.42
CA VAL A 83 13.32 -1.91 -13.90
C VAL A 83 13.96 -1.56 -12.57
N ILE A 84 13.77 -2.43 -11.58
CA ILE A 84 14.39 -2.36 -10.26
C ILE A 84 15.19 -3.64 -10.06
N LYS A 85 16.51 -3.55 -9.97
CA LYS A 85 17.38 -4.72 -9.80
C LYS A 85 17.26 -5.27 -8.38
N ASN A 86 17.36 -6.58 -8.25
CA ASN A 86 17.49 -7.26 -6.96
C ASN A 86 18.97 -7.43 -6.63
N GLY A 87 19.42 -6.86 -5.51
CA GLY A 87 20.83 -6.81 -5.12
C GLY A 87 21.23 -7.75 -4.00
N ASP A 88 20.35 -8.00 -3.02
CA ASP A 88 20.63 -8.78 -1.80
C ASP A 88 19.83 -10.10 -1.77
N GLN A 89 20.30 -11.10 -2.51
CA GLN A 89 19.66 -12.40 -2.67
C GLN A 89 20.46 -13.51 -1.96
N HIS A 90 19.86 -14.15 -0.95
CA HIS A 90 20.40 -15.32 -0.26
C HIS A 90 19.50 -16.54 -0.47
N SER A 91 19.55 -17.13 -1.70
CA SER A 91 18.62 -18.18 -2.13
C SER A 91 18.74 -19.48 -1.33
N LYS A 92 19.88 -19.76 -0.68
CA LYS A 92 20.10 -20.97 0.12
C LYS A 92 19.22 -21.05 1.35
N ASP A 93 18.81 -19.92 1.90
CA ASP A 93 18.00 -19.83 3.13
C ASP A 93 16.55 -20.33 2.92
N TYR A 94 16.13 -20.54 1.68
CA TYR A 94 14.75 -20.88 1.33
C TYR A 94 14.57 -22.32 0.83
N SER A 95 15.60 -23.16 0.81
CA SER A 95 15.51 -24.53 0.27
C SER A 95 14.46 -25.41 0.96
N ILE A 96 14.29 -25.24 2.28
CA ILE A 96 13.29 -25.96 3.06
C ILE A 96 11.86 -25.60 2.67
N LEU A 97 11.63 -24.40 2.15
CA LEU A 97 10.30 -23.87 1.75
C LEU A 97 9.81 -24.47 0.42
N LYS A 98 10.63 -25.26 -0.27
CA LYS A 98 10.20 -26.07 -1.41
C LYS A 98 9.22 -27.16 -0.97
N ASP A 99 9.35 -27.64 0.25
CA ASP A 99 8.60 -28.76 0.82
C ASP A 99 7.70 -28.32 1.97
N LYS A 100 8.26 -27.61 2.97
CA LYS A 100 7.53 -27.21 4.18
C LYS A 100 6.90 -25.83 4.02
N MET A 101 5.57 -25.77 4.05
CA MET A 101 4.79 -24.56 3.78
C MET A 101 4.74 -23.64 5.00
N ARG A 102 5.05 -22.37 4.85
CA ARG A 102 4.91 -21.40 5.94
C ARG A 102 3.43 -21.18 6.29
N PRO A 103 3.01 -21.37 7.55
CA PRO A 103 1.66 -21.01 7.96
C PRO A 103 1.35 -19.53 7.70
N GLY A 104 0.16 -19.24 7.19
CA GLY A 104 -0.26 -17.87 6.91
C GLY A 104 0.45 -17.17 5.73
N HIS A 105 1.39 -17.83 5.05
CA HIS A 105 2.02 -17.36 3.81
C HIS A 105 1.33 -17.94 2.56
N ALA A 106 1.68 -17.41 1.39
CA ALA A 106 1.12 -17.89 0.13
C ALA A 106 1.77 -19.17 -0.41
N ASP A 107 2.70 -19.80 0.32
CA ASP A 107 3.50 -20.95 -0.16
C ASP A 107 2.60 -22.09 -0.66
N TYR A 108 1.68 -22.58 0.18
CA TYR A 108 0.76 -23.65 -0.19
C TYR A 108 -0.22 -23.24 -1.30
N ALA A 109 -0.86 -22.09 -1.14
CA ALA A 109 -1.83 -21.61 -2.13
C ALA A 109 -1.16 -21.36 -3.50
N GLY A 110 0.07 -20.82 -3.49
CA GLY A 110 0.87 -20.62 -4.68
C GLY A 110 1.28 -21.93 -5.33
N PHE A 111 1.73 -22.89 -4.53
CA PHE A 111 2.07 -24.25 -5.02
C PHE A 111 0.88 -24.88 -5.75
N VAL A 112 -0.30 -24.86 -5.14
CA VAL A 112 -1.52 -25.42 -5.75
C VAL A 112 -1.91 -24.63 -7.01
N ARG A 113 -1.94 -23.29 -6.93
CA ARG A 113 -2.36 -22.41 -8.03
C ARG A 113 -1.48 -22.57 -9.26
N TYR A 114 -0.17 -22.70 -9.08
CA TYR A 114 0.82 -22.78 -10.14
C TYR A 114 1.39 -24.19 -10.33
N GLN A 115 0.74 -25.21 -9.77
CA GLN A 115 1.07 -26.64 -9.96
C GLN A 115 2.53 -26.96 -9.62
N GLY A 116 3.09 -26.26 -8.60
CA GLY A 116 4.47 -26.44 -8.16
C GLY A 116 5.54 -25.74 -9.02
N PHE A 117 5.16 -24.99 -10.07
CA PHE A 117 6.09 -24.27 -10.95
C PHE A 117 6.40 -22.84 -10.51
N ASN A 118 5.85 -22.38 -9.39
CA ASN A 118 6.14 -21.05 -8.85
C ASN A 118 7.56 -20.98 -8.25
N ASP A 119 8.21 -19.81 -8.36
CA ASP A 119 9.45 -19.55 -7.63
C ASP A 119 9.14 -19.38 -6.13
N TYR A 120 9.57 -20.36 -5.31
CA TYR A 120 9.36 -20.33 -3.86
C TYR A 120 10.37 -19.48 -3.11
N ARG A 121 11.48 -19.07 -3.74
CA ARG A 121 12.59 -18.35 -3.11
C ARG A 121 12.13 -16.95 -2.67
N GLY A 122 12.26 -16.64 -1.37
CA GLY A 122 11.86 -15.36 -0.81
C GLY A 122 10.38 -14.99 -0.98
N GLY A 123 9.52 -16.00 -1.27
CA GLY A 123 8.10 -15.81 -1.57
C GLY A 123 7.80 -15.47 -3.03
N GLY A 124 8.81 -15.45 -3.91
CA GLY A 124 8.65 -15.29 -5.36
C GLY A 124 7.85 -14.03 -5.71
N HIS A 125 6.82 -14.20 -6.52
CA HIS A 125 5.89 -13.14 -6.92
C HIS A 125 4.93 -12.70 -5.81
N PHE A 126 4.79 -13.47 -4.72
CA PHE A 126 3.97 -13.11 -3.54
C PHE A 126 4.72 -12.25 -2.52
N SER A 127 5.99 -11.96 -2.76
CA SER A 127 6.83 -11.20 -1.85
C SER A 127 6.39 -9.74 -1.73
N GLY A 128 6.49 -9.17 -0.52
CA GLY A 128 6.36 -7.72 -0.31
C GLY A 128 7.37 -6.88 -1.12
N ARG A 129 8.41 -7.50 -1.69
CA ARG A 129 9.35 -6.87 -2.62
C ARG A 129 8.64 -6.27 -3.85
N LEU A 130 7.57 -6.92 -4.31
CA LEU A 130 6.76 -6.50 -5.47
C LEU A 130 5.97 -5.21 -5.23
N THR A 131 6.00 -4.66 -4.01
CA THR A 131 5.42 -3.34 -3.73
C THR A 131 6.31 -2.18 -4.17
N ALA A 132 7.60 -2.40 -4.45
CA ALA A 132 8.48 -1.33 -4.93
C ALA A 132 8.03 -0.74 -6.29
N PRO A 133 7.67 -1.54 -7.31
CA PRO A 133 7.03 -1.02 -8.52
C PRO A 133 5.75 -0.22 -8.25
N LEU A 134 4.91 -0.62 -7.29
CA LEU A 134 3.69 0.12 -6.91
C LEU A 134 4.04 1.50 -6.34
N VAL A 135 5.08 1.60 -5.52
CA VAL A 135 5.53 2.90 -4.98
C VAL A 135 6.05 3.80 -6.10
N PHE A 136 6.73 3.27 -7.10
CA PHE A 136 7.17 4.06 -8.25
C PHE A 136 5.99 4.73 -8.97
N ILE A 137 4.98 3.96 -9.39
CA ILE A 137 3.80 4.54 -10.08
C ILE A 137 3.01 5.47 -9.16
N GLY A 138 2.94 5.14 -7.86
CA GLY A 138 2.28 5.99 -6.87
C GLY A 138 2.99 7.34 -6.71
N ALA A 139 4.32 7.37 -6.74
CA ALA A 139 5.10 8.61 -6.70
C ALA A 139 4.87 9.49 -7.95
N VAL A 140 4.75 8.88 -9.12
CA VAL A 140 4.33 9.58 -10.36
C VAL A 140 2.90 10.11 -10.22
N ALA A 141 1.98 9.29 -9.70
CA ALA A 141 0.59 9.68 -9.51
C ALA A 141 0.41 10.82 -8.50
N LYS A 142 1.18 10.82 -7.38
CA LYS A 142 1.19 11.92 -6.42
C LYS A 142 1.57 13.25 -7.08
N GLN A 143 2.57 13.25 -7.96
CA GLN A 143 2.97 14.45 -8.70
C GLN A 143 1.87 14.94 -9.64
N ALA A 144 1.18 14.04 -10.32
CA ALA A 144 0.06 14.38 -11.19
C ALA A 144 -1.15 14.90 -10.40
N LEU A 145 -1.48 14.28 -9.26
CA LEU A 145 -2.57 14.73 -8.38
C LEU A 145 -2.28 16.09 -7.75
N ALA A 146 -1.03 16.35 -7.36
CA ALA A 146 -0.62 17.64 -6.79
C ALA A 146 -0.81 18.81 -7.78
N GLN A 147 -0.69 18.56 -9.11
CA GLN A 147 -1.01 19.57 -10.13
C GLN A 147 -2.50 19.93 -10.15
N GLU A 148 -3.36 19.04 -9.65
CA GLU A 148 -4.81 19.25 -9.50
C GLU A 148 -5.20 19.67 -8.06
N GLY A 149 -4.21 19.93 -7.21
CA GLY A 149 -4.38 20.33 -5.81
C GLY A 149 -4.66 19.16 -4.84
N MET A 150 -4.77 17.92 -5.31
CA MET A 150 -5.07 16.76 -4.49
C MET A 150 -3.80 16.20 -3.82
N LEU A 151 -3.88 15.90 -2.53
CA LEU A 151 -2.77 15.29 -1.77
C LEU A 151 -3.21 13.96 -1.15
N VAL A 152 -2.26 13.04 -1.01
CA VAL A 152 -2.47 11.74 -0.36
C VAL A 152 -1.53 11.65 0.82
N GLY A 153 -2.08 11.50 2.03
CA GLY A 153 -1.33 11.28 3.26
C GLY A 153 -1.79 10.01 3.97
N ALA A 154 -0.89 9.39 4.71
CA ALA A 154 -1.22 8.26 5.57
C ALA A 154 -0.33 8.25 6.81
N HIS A 155 -0.85 7.64 7.89
CA HIS A 155 -0.11 7.44 9.13
C HIS A 155 -0.36 6.04 9.71
N ILE A 156 0.47 5.66 10.66
CA ILE A 156 0.32 4.41 11.41
C ILE A 156 -0.69 4.68 12.54
N LEU A 157 -1.93 4.33 12.32
CA LEU A 157 -2.99 4.52 13.32
C LEU A 157 -2.83 3.56 14.50
N GLN A 158 -2.35 2.31 14.24
CA GLN A 158 -2.29 1.30 15.28
C GLN A 158 -1.18 0.29 15.03
N ILE A 159 -0.47 -0.11 16.07
CA ILE A 159 0.41 -1.29 16.09
C ILE A 159 -0.05 -2.19 17.23
N ALA A 160 -0.41 -3.44 16.90
CA ALA A 160 -0.99 -4.41 17.85
C ALA A 160 -2.16 -3.78 18.62
N ASP A 161 -2.00 -3.59 19.93
CA ASP A 161 -2.98 -3.03 20.87
C ASP A 161 -2.79 -1.52 21.14
N ILE A 162 -1.75 -0.90 20.60
CA ILE A 162 -1.45 0.53 20.79
C ILE A 162 -1.98 1.31 19.60
N LYS A 163 -2.88 2.25 19.88
CA LYS A 163 -3.56 3.09 18.90
C LYS A 163 -3.37 4.58 19.22
N GLU A 164 -3.17 5.41 18.18
CA GLU A 164 -3.22 6.88 18.28
C GLU A 164 -4.58 7.44 17.79
N GLU A 165 -4.71 8.75 17.77
CA GLU A 165 -5.92 9.42 17.26
C GLU A 165 -6.03 9.31 15.74
N ASN A 166 -7.26 9.26 15.25
CA ASN A 166 -7.58 9.32 13.84
C ASN A 166 -7.31 10.73 13.28
N PHE A 167 -7.16 10.84 11.97
CA PHE A 167 -7.23 12.13 11.28
C PHE A 167 -8.55 12.84 11.59
N ASN A 168 -8.53 14.18 11.58
CA ASN A 168 -9.78 14.94 11.52
C ASN A 168 -10.50 14.55 10.20
N PRO A 169 -11.71 13.97 10.25
CA PRO A 169 -12.39 13.49 9.05
C PRO A 169 -12.76 14.62 8.08
N LEU A 170 -12.84 15.87 8.54
CA LEU A 170 -13.11 17.04 7.68
C LEU A 170 -11.88 17.50 6.90
N GLY A 171 -10.70 17.00 7.22
CA GLY A 171 -9.46 17.29 6.52
C GLY A 171 -8.28 17.50 7.45
N ILE A 172 -7.10 17.43 6.87
CA ILE A 172 -5.81 17.72 7.51
C ILE A 172 -5.09 18.79 6.69
N GLU A 173 -4.24 19.55 7.35
CA GLU A 173 -3.41 20.56 6.68
C GLU A 173 -2.41 19.91 5.73
N ASP A 174 -2.13 20.54 4.60
CA ASP A 174 -1.11 20.08 3.63
C ASP A 174 0.26 19.92 4.29
N LYS A 175 0.57 20.76 5.28
CA LYS A 175 1.78 20.66 6.08
C LYS A 175 1.85 19.32 6.85
N THR A 176 0.75 18.85 7.41
CA THR A 176 0.67 17.56 8.10
C THR A 176 0.98 16.40 7.16
N VAL A 177 0.45 16.44 5.92
CA VAL A 177 0.79 15.45 4.89
C VAL A 177 2.29 15.42 4.61
N ALA A 178 2.91 16.59 4.44
CA ALA A 178 4.34 16.71 4.19
C ALA A 178 5.20 16.23 5.38
N GLU A 179 4.80 16.58 6.62
CA GLU A 179 5.48 16.14 7.85
C GLU A 179 5.43 14.62 8.00
N LEU A 180 4.27 13.99 7.79
CA LEU A 180 4.11 12.53 7.84
C LEU A 180 4.97 11.83 6.77
N ALA A 181 5.02 12.39 5.57
CA ALA A 181 5.86 11.86 4.49
C ALA A 181 7.36 11.95 4.80
N ALA A 182 7.78 12.92 5.62
CA ALA A 182 9.17 13.09 6.04
C ALA A 182 9.56 12.20 7.23
N LYS A 183 8.61 11.68 8.02
CA LYS A 183 8.86 10.83 9.17
C LYS A 183 9.28 9.42 8.75
N GLU A 184 10.28 8.86 9.42
CA GLU A 184 10.64 7.45 9.26
C GLU A 184 9.58 6.51 9.85
N PHE A 185 8.95 6.92 10.95
CA PHE A 185 7.80 6.26 11.57
C PHE A 185 6.63 7.24 11.57
N ALA A 186 5.76 7.13 10.57
CA ALA A 186 4.72 8.11 10.26
C ALA A 186 3.55 8.01 11.26
N VAL A 187 3.62 8.75 12.36
CA VAL A 187 2.59 8.91 13.41
C VAL A 187 2.31 10.39 13.63
N LEU A 188 1.12 10.71 14.13
CA LEU A 188 0.74 12.06 14.53
C LEU A 188 1.39 12.43 15.86
N ASP A 189 1.31 11.52 16.84
CA ASP A 189 1.87 11.68 18.18
C ASP A 189 3.15 10.85 18.35
N ASP A 190 4.30 11.53 18.45
CA ASP A 190 5.61 10.87 18.59
C ASP A 190 5.71 10.05 19.88
N ALA A 191 5.05 10.47 20.99
CA ALA A 191 5.07 9.72 22.25
C ALA A 191 4.29 8.41 22.17
N ILE A 192 3.19 8.37 21.39
CA ILE A 192 2.48 7.12 21.07
C ILE A 192 3.32 6.30 20.08
N GLY A 193 3.98 6.95 19.13
CA GLY A 193 4.90 6.31 18.20
C GLY A 193 6.04 5.57 18.92
N GLU A 194 6.62 6.14 19.98
CA GLU A 194 7.63 5.46 20.80
C GLU A 194 7.09 4.20 21.46
N LYS A 195 5.86 4.23 21.99
CA LYS A 195 5.20 3.03 22.55
C LYS A 195 4.96 1.97 21.50
N MET A 196 4.50 2.35 20.29
CA MET A 196 4.33 1.44 19.16
C MET A 196 5.65 0.78 18.76
N GLN A 197 6.75 1.55 18.70
CA GLN A 197 8.08 1.02 18.41
C GLN A 197 8.56 0.06 19.49
N ALA A 198 8.37 0.38 20.78
CA ALA A 198 8.68 -0.52 21.89
C ALA A 198 7.90 -1.85 21.74
N ARG A 199 6.61 -1.80 21.39
CA ARG A 199 5.76 -2.99 21.17
C ARG A 199 6.28 -3.87 20.03
N ILE A 200 6.80 -3.26 18.95
CA ILE A 200 7.44 -4.00 17.85
C ILE A 200 8.72 -4.71 18.34
N LEU A 201 9.54 -4.02 19.15
CA LEU A 201 10.79 -4.59 19.70
C LEU A 201 10.51 -5.74 20.66
N GLU A 202 9.46 -5.66 21.48
CA GLU A 202 9.00 -6.76 22.32
C GLU A 202 8.62 -7.99 21.48
N ALA A 203 7.84 -7.81 20.42
CA ALA A 203 7.49 -8.90 19.52
C ALA A 203 8.72 -9.51 18.86
N LYS A 204 9.69 -8.69 18.46
CA LYS A 204 10.97 -9.14 17.91
C LYS A 204 11.78 -9.98 18.90
N ALA A 205 11.87 -9.52 20.17
CA ALA A 205 12.56 -10.25 21.22
C ALA A 205 11.90 -11.61 21.51
N ASP A 206 10.58 -11.69 21.33
CA ASP A 206 9.77 -12.91 21.46
C ASP A 206 9.78 -13.77 20.18
N LEU A 207 10.68 -13.50 19.22
CA LEU A 207 10.80 -14.18 17.93
C LEU A 207 9.49 -14.21 17.11
N ASN A 208 8.65 -13.20 17.31
CA ASN A 208 7.30 -13.06 16.79
C ASN A 208 7.15 -11.81 15.92
N SER A 209 5.95 -11.53 15.46
CA SER A 209 5.60 -10.35 14.68
C SER A 209 4.28 -9.75 15.11
N VAL A 210 4.07 -8.48 14.82
CA VAL A 210 2.82 -7.76 15.02
C VAL A 210 2.36 -7.10 13.74
N GLY A 211 1.06 -6.94 13.60
CA GLY A 211 0.40 -6.18 12.56
C GLY A 211 -0.04 -4.81 13.07
N GLY A 212 -0.88 -4.14 12.32
CA GLY A 212 -1.45 -2.85 12.70
C GLY A 212 -2.45 -2.33 11.68
N VAL A 213 -2.80 -1.07 11.85
CA VAL A 213 -3.73 -0.34 10.98
C VAL A 213 -3.06 0.92 10.47
N ILE A 214 -3.20 1.17 9.18
CA ILE A 214 -2.82 2.41 8.53
C ILE A 214 -4.10 3.18 8.23
N GLU A 215 -4.18 4.45 8.64
CA GLU A 215 -5.20 5.37 8.18
C GLU A 215 -4.65 6.20 7.03
N ALA A 216 -5.46 6.41 6.00
CA ALA A 216 -5.11 7.20 4.83
C ALA A 216 -6.21 8.20 4.50
N MET A 217 -5.81 9.34 3.95
CA MET A 217 -6.70 10.41 3.52
C MET A 217 -6.23 10.96 2.18
N VAL A 218 -7.21 11.26 1.31
CA VAL A 218 -7.00 12.09 0.13
C VAL A 218 -7.72 13.41 0.35
N THR A 219 -6.97 14.50 0.35
CA THR A 219 -7.51 15.86 0.56
C THR A 219 -7.80 16.56 -0.77
N HIS A 220 -8.62 17.62 -0.74
CA HIS A 220 -8.97 18.44 -1.88
C HIS A 220 -9.57 17.66 -3.05
N VAL A 221 -10.32 16.61 -2.75
CA VAL A 221 -10.94 15.74 -3.76
C VAL A 221 -12.13 16.47 -4.39
N PRO A 222 -12.18 16.61 -5.73
CA PRO A 222 -13.36 17.19 -6.36
C PRO A 222 -14.55 16.21 -6.23
N ALA A 223 -15.76 16.73 -6.11
CA ALA A 223 -16.96 15.92 -6.24
C ALA A 223 -17.09 15.36 -7.66
N GLY A 224 -17.59 14.10 -7.77
CA GLY A 224 -17.92 13.52 -9.06
C GLY A 224 -16.90 12.49 -9.60
N LEU A 225 -15.95 12.02 -8.80
CA LEU A 225 -15.09 10.89 -9.19
C LEU A 225 -15.74 9.56 -8.83
N GLY A 226 -15.56 8.56 -9.68
CA GLY A 226 -16.16 7.22 -9.50
C GLY A 226 -17.49 7.07 -10.21
N ALA A 227 -17.97 5.85 -10.31
CA ALA A 227 -19.21 5.50 -10.96
C ALA A 227 -19.93 4.33 -10.26
N PRO A 228 -21.25 4.41 -10.03
CA PRO A 228 -22.00 3.27 -9.55
C PRO A 228 -22.14 2.24 -10.69
N TYR A 229 -22.22 0.92 -10.48
CA TYR A 229 -22.16 0.24 -9.18
C TYR A 229 -20.76 -0.35 -8.92
N PHE A 230 -20.12 -0.94 -9.96
CA PHE A 230 -18.90 -1.76 -9.83
C PHE A 230 -17.63 -0.94 -9.83
N ASP A 231 -17.66 0.25 -10.40
CA ASP A 231 -16.53 1.19 -10.49
C ASP A 231 -16.64 2.34 -9.49
N SER A 232 -17.34 2.09 -8.37
CA SER A 232 -17.36 3.02 -7.24
C SER A 232 -15.94 3.30 -6.71
N VAL A 233 -15.74 4.45 -6.09
CA VAL A 233 -14.45 4.82 -5.48
C VAL A 233 -14.02 3.75 -4.48
N GLU A 234 -14.95 3.27 -3.64
CA GLU A 234 -14.67 2.20 -2.67
C GLU A 234 -14.28 0.90 -3.37
N SER A 235 -14.99 0.50 -4.44
CA SER A 235 -14.68 -0.73 -5.19
C SER A 235 -13.30 -0.67 -5.82
N ARG A 236 -12.95 0.46 -6.46
CA ARG A 236 -11.68 0.67 -7.13
C ARG A 236 -10.52 0.71 -6.13
N LEU A 237 -10.66 1.48 -5.04
CA LEU A 237 -9.66 1.50 -3.97
C LEU A 237 -9.51 0.15 -3.30
N SER A 238 -10.62 -0.53 -2.98
CA SER A 238 -10.58 -1.87 -2.36
C SER A 238 -9.86 -2.88 -3.24
N HIS A 239 -10.19 -2.94 -4.54
CA HIS A 239 -9.52 -3.86 -5.47
C HIS A 239 -8.00 -3.62 -5.49
N ALA A 240 -7.58 -2.36 -5.58
CA ALA A 240 -6.17 -2.00 -5.62
C ALA A 240 -5.46 -2.28 -4.27
N LEU A 241 -6.06 -1.88 -3.15
CA LEU A 241 -5.48 -2.04 -1.80
C LEU A 241 -5.38 -3.50 -1.37
N PHE A 242 -6.37 -4.35 -1.67
CA PHE A 242 -6.29 -5.79 -1.39
C PHE A 242 -5.26 -6.52 -2.26
N SER A 243 -4.71 -5.90 -3.32
CA SER A 243 -3.57 -6.43 -4.06
C SER A 243 -2.26 -6.30 -3.28
N VAL A 244 -2.19 -5.38 -2.31
CA VAL A 244 -1.00 -5.19 -1.46
C VAL A 244 -0.86 -6.39 -0.51
N PRO A 245 0.30 -7.06 -0.49
CA PRO A 245 0.52 -8.17 0.42
C PRO A 245 0.26 -7.79 1.88
N ALA A 246 -0.33 -8.71 2.63
CA ALA A 246 -0.71 -8.58 4.05
C ALA A 246 -1.93 -7.69 4.37
N VAL A 247 -2.52 -7.01 3.42
CA VAL A 247 -3.81 -6.34 3.62
C VAL A 247 -4.89 -7.39 3.91
N LYS A 248 -5.69 -7.17 4.97
CA LYS A 248 -6.74 -8.10 5.44
C LYS A 248 -8.06 -7.43 5.74
N GLY A 249 -8.10 -6.13 5.85
CA GLY A 249 -9.32 -5.38 6.10
C GLY A 249 -9.22 -3.97 5.54
N LEU A 250 -10.36 -3.41 5.19
CA LEU A 250 -10.51 -2.06 4.69
C LEU A 250 -11.87 -1.53 5.13
N GLU A 251 -11.92 -0.29 5.59
CA GLU A 251 -13.16 0.42 5.90
C GLU A 251 -13.03 1.89 5.51
N PHE A 252 -14.12 2.48 5.03
CA PHE A 252 -14.22 3.87 4.61
C PHE A 252 -15.01 4.68 5.65
N GLY A 253 -14.64 5.94 5.90
CA GLY A 253 -15.29 6.80 6.89
C GLY A 253 -15.35 6.12 8.25
N ASP A 254 -16.54 6.06 8.87
CA ASP A 254 -16.73 5.37 10.14
C ASP A 254 -16.71 3.84 10.03
N GLY A 255 -16.67 3.31 8.79
CA GLY A 255 -16.53 1.89 8.54
C GLY A 255 -17.63 1.07 9.20
N PHE A 256 -17.25 0.02 9.94
CA PHE A 256 -18.21 -0.81 10.67
C PHE A 256 -18.96 -0.04 11.79
N GLY A 257 -18.38 1.05 12.31
CA GLY A 257 -18.99 1.88 13.35
C GLY A 257 -20.32 2.51 12.90
N ILE A 258 -20.46 2.84 11.61
CA ILE A 258 -21.68 3.45 11.06
C ILE A 258 -22.93 2.56 11.25
N SER A 259 -22.73 1.23 11.33
CA SER A 259 -23.84 0.27 11.52
C SER A 259 -24.54 0.38 12.86
N ALA A 260 -23.92 1.03 13.86
CA ALA A 260 -24.50 1.28 15.17
C ALA A 260 -25.19 2.65 15.28
N MET A 261 -25.08 3.49 14.24
CA MET A 261 -25.67 4.82 14.19
C MET A 261 -27.11 4.78 13.66
N THR A 262 -27.92 5.74 14.09
CA THR A 262 -29.19 6.05 13.42
C THR A 262 -28.92 6.83 12.12
N GLY A 263 -29.90 6.87 11.21
CA GLY A 263 -29.77 7.66 9.99
C GLY A 263 -29.52 9.16 10.25
N ALA A 264 -30.10 9.69 11.33
CA ALA A 264 -29.87 11.09 11.71
C ALA A 264 -28.45 11.37 12.20
N GLU A 265 -27.80 10.38 12.84
CA GLU A 265 -26.40 10.48 13.30
C GLU A 265 -25.41 10.28 12.16
N ALA A 266 -25.69 9.32 11.27
CA ALA A 266 -24.78 8.93 10.17
C ALA A 266 -24.84 9.86 8.94
N ASN A 267 -25.90 10.69 8.82
CA ASN A 267 -26.05 11.58 7.66
C ASN A 267 -25.10 12.78 7.79
N ASP A 268 -24.29 12.97 6.75
CA ASP A 268 -23.41 14.15 6.62
C ASP A 268 -24.25 15.33 6.10
N ALA A 269 -24.66 16.23 7.00
CA ALA A 269 -25.49 17.40 6.65
C ALA A 269 -24.71 18.35 5.72
N LEU A 270 -25.38 18.85 4.68
CA LEU A 270 -24.75 19.70 3.66
C LEU A 270 -25.11 21.17 3.88
N HIS A 271 -24.12 22.05 3.67
CA HIS A 271 -24.31 23.51 3.63
C HIS A 271 -23.43 24.16 2.56
N TYR A 272 -23.67 25.46 2.33
CA TYR A 272 -22.81 26.23 1.45
C TYR A 272 -21.76 27.01 2.26
N GLU A 273 -20.48 26.86 1.88
CA GLU A 273 -19.35 27.65 2.38
C GLU A 273 -18.58 28.20 1.16
N ASP A 274 -18.44 29.51 1.08
CA ASP A 274 -17.76 30.21 -0.04
C ASP A 274 -18.21 29.75 -1.44
N GLY A 275 -19.52 29.48 -1.61
CA GLY A 275 -20.12 29.07 -2.87
C GLY A 275 -19.89 27.59 -3.24
N LYS A 276 -19.30 26.82 -2.35
CA LYS A 276 -19.12 25.37 -2.49
C LYS A 276 -20.05 24.63 -1.54
N VAL A 277 -20.48 23.44 -1.94
CA VAL A 277 -21.17 22.51 -1.05
C VAL A 277 -20.13 21.77 -0.22
N VAL A 278 -20.30 21.81 1.10
CA VAL A 278 -19.47 21.09 2.07
C VAL A 278 -20.38 20.34 3.05
N ALA A 279 -19.82 19.40 3.80
CA ALA A 279 -20.56 18.64 4.82
C ALA A 279 -20.06 19.00 6.23
N ASP A 280 -20.98 18.98 7.22
CA ASP A 280 -20.66 19.24 8.63
C ASP A 280 -19.87 18.10 9.28
N THR A 281 -20.05 16.88 8.76
CA THR A 281 -19.41 15.63 9.18
C THR A 281 -18.94 14.84 7.96
N ASN A 282 -18.21 13.76 8.17
CA ASN A 282 -17.71 12.92 7.08
C ASN A 282 -17.77 11.44 7.44
N HIS A 283 -18.90 10.98 7.99
CA HIS A 283 -19.15 9.58 8.37
C HIS A 283 -19.04 8.64 7.18
N ASN A 284 -19.43 9.12 5.98
CA ASN A 284 -19.34 8.37 4.72
C ASN A 284 -17.93 8.38 4.10
N GLY A 285 -16.95 9.04 4.72
CA GLY A 285 -15.56 9.05 4.23
C GLY A 285 -15.36 9.70 2.87
N GLY A 286 -16.15 10.76 2.55
CA GLY A 286 -16.04 11.52 1.30
C GLY A 286 -16.70 10.86 0.08
N ILE A 287 -17.44 9.75 0.28
CA ILE A 287 -18.01 8.95 -0.80
C ILE A 287 -19.49 8.69 -0.51
N THR A 288 -20.36 9.10 -1.44
CA THR A 288 -21.80 8.83 -1.38
C THR A 288 -22.28 8.28 -2.71
N GLY A 289 -23.00 7.14 -2.68
CA GLY A 289 -23.45 6.47 -3.90
C GLY A 289 -22.32 5.98 -4.80
N GLY A 290 -21.12 5.74 -4.24
CA GLY A 290 -19.94 5.30 -4.97
C GLY A 290 -19.15 6.43 -5.65
N ILE A 291 -19.52 7.69 -5.40
CA ILE A 291 -18.98 8.88 -6.05
C ILE A 291 -18.44 9.84 -4.97
N THR A 292 -17.32 10.50 -5.24
CA THR A 292 -16.78 11.50 -4.31
C THR A 292 -17.75 12.69 -4.19
N ASN A 293 -17.92 13.17 -2.97
CA ASN A 293 -18.87 14.26 -2.65
C ASN A 293 -18.20 15.63 -2.41
N GLY A 294 -16.87 15.73 -2.58
CA GLY A 294 -16.08 16.94 -2.33
C GLY A 294 -15.43 17.01 -0.96
N MET A 295 -15.78 16.12 -0.03
CA MET A 295 -15.09 15.94 1.25
C MET A 295 -13.85 15.09 1.07
N PRO A 296 -12.89 15.10 2.04
CA PRO A 296 -11.75 14.19 2.01
C PRO A 296 -12.16 12.74 1.92
N VAL A 297 -11.48 11.96 1.08
CA VAL A 297 -11.67 10.50 1.07
C VAL A 297 -10.83 9.89 2.17
N THR A 298 -11.49 9.27 3.16
CA THR A 298 -10.85 8.69 4.35
C THR A 298 -11.12 7.20 4.45
N PHE A 299 -10.09 6.43 4.81
CA PHE A 299 -10.21 4.98 5.00
C PHE A 299 -9.09 4.42 5.86
N ARG A 300 -9.30 3.21 6.39
CA ARG A 300 -8.35 2.47 7.23
C ARG A 300 -8.07 1.11 6.64
N VAL A 301 -6.80 0.68 6.73
CA VAL A 301 -6.30 -0.58 6.15
C VAL A 301 -5.65 -1.43 7.23
N ALA A 302 -6.20 -2.63 7.46
CA ALA A 302 -5.63 -3.58 8.39
C ALA A 302 -4.52 -4.41 7.73
N ILE A 303 -3.35 -4.41 8.33
CA ILE A 303 -2.15 -5.14 7.92
C ILE A 303 -1.92 -6.28 8.91
N LYS A 304 -1.94 -7.52 8.43
CA LYS A 304 -1.68 -8.68 9.29
C LYS A 304 -0.21 -8.77 9.72
N PRO A 305 0.11 -9.45 10.83
CA PRO A 305 1.47 -9.78 11.21
C PRO A 305 2.21 -10.54 10.10
N THR A 306 3.54 -10.36 10.03
CA THR A 306 4.39 -11.12 9.11
C THR A 306 4.32 -12.61 9.47
N PRO A 307 3.99 -13.50 8.52
CA PRO A 307 3.85 -14.92 8.81
C PRO A 307 5.20 -15.64 9.01
N SER A 308 6.29 -15.06 8.52
CA SER A 308 7.64 -15.59 8.69
C SER A 308 8.17 -15.16 10.06
N ILE A 309 8.07 -16.06 11.06
CA ILE A 309 8.55 -15.84 12.43
C ILE A 309 9.54 -16.95 12.81
N SER A 310 10.42 -16.65 13.77
CA SER A 310 11.45 -17.60 14.24
C SER A 310 10.98 -18.48 15.39
N ARG A 311 9.68 -18.54 15.65
CA ARG A 311 9.06 -19.55 16.51
C ARG A 311 8.76 -20.80 15.74
N GLU A 312 8.82 -21.95 16.41
CA GLU A 312 8.35 -23.20 15.83
C GLU A 312 6.85 -23.14 15.55
N GLN A 313 6.45 -23.52 14.35
CA GLN A 313 5.06 -23.53 13.89
C GLN A 313 4.70 -24.91 13.33
N LYS A 314 3.48 -25.35 13.59
CA LYS A 314 2.91 -26.54 12.96
C LYS A 314 2.67 -26.28 11.48
N THR A 315 3.04 -27.22 10.62
CA THR A 315 2.87 -27.16 9.17
C THR A 315 2.81 -28.55 8.55
N VAL A 316 2.91 -28.64 7.23
CA VAL A 316 2.93 -29.91 6.48
C VAL A 316 4.18 -29.99 5.60
N SER A 317 4.65 -31.21 5.37
CA SER A 317 5.57 -31.57 4.28
C SER A 317 4.74 -32.04 3.09
N LEU A 318 4.93 -31.42 1.93
CA LEU A 318 4.24 -31.82 0.70
C LEU A 318 4.87 -33.06 0.09
N VAL A 319 6.17 -33.29 0.31
CA VAL A 319 6.91 -34.48 -0.20
C VAL A 319 6.55 -35.70 0.61
N GLU A 320 6.59 -35.58 1.94
CA GLU A 320 6.33 -36.73 2.84
C GLU A 320 4.82 -36.92 3.10
N GLN A 321 3.99 -35.98 2.71
CA GLN A 321 2.53 -35.97 2.92
C GLN A 321 2.14 -36.20 4.38
N CYS A 322 2.81 -35.50 5.31
CA CYS A 322 2.58 -35.61 6.74
C CYS A 322 2.62 -34.26 7.45
N ASP A 323 2.08 -34.25 8.66
CA ASP A 323 2.23 -33.11 9.58
C ASP A 323 3.68 -33.01 10.05
N THR A 324 4.17 -31.78 10.16
CA THR A 324 5.54 -31.49 10.59
C THR A 324 5.59 -30.14 11.33
N THR A 325 6.79 -29.72 11.68
CA THR A 325 7.03 -28.36 12.22
C THR A 325 8.04 -27.64 11.36
N LEU A 326 8.00 -26.31 11.45
CA LEU A 326 8.89 -25.41 10.76
C LEU A 326 9.28 -24.26 11.68
N THR A 327 10.58 -24.04 11.82
CA THR A 327 11.16 -22.82 12.39
C THR A 327 11.84 -22.05 11.27
N ILE A 328 11.40 -20.82 11.02
CA ILE A 328 11.93 -20.03 9.91
C ILE A 328 13.16 -19.28 10.42
N VAL A 329 14.30 -19.62 9.84
CA VAL A 329 15.56 -18.89 10.07
C VAL A 329 15.72 -17.85 8.96
N GLY A 330 15.92 -16.58 9.32
CA GLY A 330 16.12 -15.54 8.31
C GLY A 330 15.93 -14.12 8.84
N ARG A 331 16.08 -13.15 7.94
CA ARG A 331 15.96 -11.73 8.22
C ARG A 331 14.54 -11.27 7.92
N HIS A 332 13.63 -11.40 8.90
CA HIS A 332 12.22 -11.03 8.74
C HIS A 332 11.89 -9.71 9.44
N ASP A 333 10.90 -8.99 8.92
CA ASP A 333 10.37 -7.81 9.58
C ASP A 333 9.51 -8.23 10.78
N PRO A 334 9.78 -7.74 12.01
CA PRO A 334 8.89 -7.96 13.14
C PRO A 334 7.56 -7.21 12.99
N CYS A 335 7.55 -6.16 12.17
CA CYS A 335 6.36 -5.43 11.76
C CYS A 335 6.62 -4.77 10.40
N ILE A 336 5.69 -4.94 9.46
CA ILE A 336 5.79 -4.35 8.12
C ILE A 336 5.01 -3.05 7.96
N VAL A 337 4.22 -2.65 8.96
CA VAL A 337 3.26 -1.53 8.86
C VAL A 337 3.95 -0.24 8.47
N GLN A 338 5.08 0.12 9.12
CA GLN A 338 5.85 1.33 8.81
C GLN A 338 6.28 1.41 7.33
N ARG A 339 6.60 0.26 6.72
CA ARG A 339 6.99 0.17 5.31
C ARG A 339 5.80 0.07 4.36
N ALA A 340 4.63 -0.30 4.88
CA ALA A 340 3.39 -0.35 4.13
C ALA A 340 2.77 1.04 3.96
N VAL A 341 3.02 2.01 4.84
CA VAL A 341 2.49 3.39 4.72
C VAL A 341 2.71 3.97 3.32
N PRO A 342 3.95 4.10 2.79
CA PRO A 342 4.17 4.64 1.45
C PRO A 342 3.56 3.75 0.34
N VAL A 343 3.35 2.46 0.58
CA VAL A 343 2.68 1.57 -0.39
C VAL A 343 1.18 1.86 -0.46
N ILE A 344 0.53 2.05 0.70
CA ILE A 344 -0.90 2.40 0.76
C ILE A 344 -1.11 3.78 0.12
N GLU A 345 -0.30 4.78 0.45
CA GLU A 345 -0.34 6.09 -0.21
C GLU A 345 -0.18 5.97 -1.74
N ALA A 346 0.77 5.18 -2.20
CA ALA A 346 1.08 4.99 -3.61
C ALA A 346 -0.07 4.37 -4.40
N VAL A 347 -0.64 3.29 -3.87
CA VAL A 347 -1.78 2.59 -4.49
C VAL A 347 -3.01 3.49 -4.50
N THR A 348 -3.23 4.26 -3.43
CA THR A 348 -4.30 5.26 -3.35
C THR A 348 -4.11 6.35 -4.40
N ALA A 349 -2.92 6.95 -4.47
CA ALA A 349 -2.64 8.01 -5.43
C ALA A 349 -2.86 7.57 -6.88
N TRP A 350 -2.35 6.40 -7.24
CA TRP A 350 -2.56 5.86 -8.58
C TRP A 350 -4.02 5.59 -8.90
N THR A 351 -4.78 5.01 -7.95
CA THR A 351 -6.21 4.73 -8.14
C THR A 351 -7.02 6.03 -8.29
N MET A 352 -6.75 7.03 -7.45
CA MET A 352 -7.42 8.33 -7.53
C MET A 352 -7.06 9.09 -8.82
N TRP A 353 -5.83 8.96 -9.30
CA TRP A 353 -5.43 9.55 -10.57
C TRP A 353 -6.15 8.88 -11.75
N ASP A 354 -6.28 7.55 -11.74
CA ASP A 354 -7.02 6.81 -12.77
C ASP A 354 -8.51 7.22 -12.83
N LEU A 355 -9.15 7.40 -11.65
CA LEU A 355 -10.52 7.93 -11.53
C LEU A 355 -10.64 9.38 -12.02
N LEU A 356 -9.65 10.22 -11.72
CA LEU A 356 -9.61 11.61 -12.17
C LEU A 356 -9.50 11.72 -13.70
N ILE A 357 -8.67 10.90 -14.33
CA ILE A 357 -8.57 10.83 -15.80
C ILE A 357 -9.89 10.38 -16.41
N GLU A 358 -10.57 9.41 -15.80
CA GLU A 358 -11.88 8.97 -16.24
C GLU A 358 -12.91 10.10 -16.21
N ALA A 359 -13.00 10.81 -15.08
CA ALA A 359 -13.93 11.92 -14.92
C ALA A 359 -13.69 13.07 -15.91
N LYS A 360 -12.44 13.31 -16.31
CA LYS A 360 -12.10 14.34 -17.33
C LYS A 360 -12.60 14.01 -18.74
N LYS A 361 -12.91 12.75 -19.04
CA LYS A 361 -13.48 12.36 -20.34
C LYS A 361 -14.95 12.77 -20.50
N TRP A 362 -15.61 13.12 -19.41
CA TRP A 362 -17.02 13.55 -19.40
C TRP A 362 -17.17 15.08 -19.43
N LYS A 363 -16.09 15.83 -19.37
CA LYS A 363 -16.04 17.28 -19.49
C LYS A 363 -15.54 17.71 -20.87
#